data_ce07e75688a24cc9c775076fd849ee2a
#
_entry.id   ce07e75688a24cc9c775076fd849ee2a
#
_cell.length_a   1.000
_cell.length_b   1.000
_cell.length_c   1.000
_cell.angle_alpha   90.00
_cell.angle_beta   90.00
_cell.angle_gamma   90.00
#
_symmetry.space_group_name_H-M   'P 1'
#
loop_
_entity.id
_entity.type
_entity.pdbx_description
1 polymer ?
#
loop_
_entity_poly.entity_id
_entity_poly.type
_entity_poly.pdbx_seq_one_letter_code
_entity_poly.pdbx_strand_id
1 'polypeptide(L)'
;VDFLQTLKIALRALRTNKMRSFLTMLGIIIGIAAVIAMMAVGAGARHVISQQIASIGSNIILVIPGSTTSGGIRIGSGASQTLTSDDAKAIMAECPSVEAAAPTVRSTGQVVYGNMNWSTAIIGTTPEMFDIREWPVTSGRSLGQQDVDSAAKVCLLGQTVAENLFGSTDPVGKMVRIKKIPFTVVGLLERKGQSPQGTDQDDVIYVPLRTAQRKLVGSQFPNTVGAVMIKARSEALLSRAEDEANDLLKQRHRITGSKEPDFSTRNLSEILAVAEQSSQAMSLLLGAVASISLLVGGIGIMNIMLVSVTERTREIGIRMAIGARKNDILLQFMTEAVLLTMIGGLIGICLGGAGAMVVSRILSWPTLISVESVSIAFIFSGAVGIFFGFYPARKAAGLNPIDALRYE
;
A
#
# COMPACT_ATOMS: atom_id res chain seq x y z
N VAL A 1 30.97 6.20 -40.66
CA VAL A 1 30.01 7.31 -40.42
C VAL A 1 30.13 7.72 -38.97
N ASP A 2 30.52 8.98 -38.71
CA ASP A 2 30.62 9.52 -37.35
C ASP A 2 29.24 9.52 -36.69
N PHE A 3 29.12 8.84 -35.52
CA PHE A 3 27.90 8.78 -34.75
C PHE A 3 27.33 10.19 -34.46
N LEU A 4 28.18 11.17 -34.22
CA LEU A 4 27.79 12.57 -34.03
C LEU A 4 27.17 13.23 -35.27
N GLN A 5 27.59 12.84 -36.46
CA GLN A 5 26.98 13.33 -37.71
C GLN A 5 25.60 12.70 -37.93
N THR A 6 25.45 11.41 -37.64
CA THR A 6 24.16 10.71 -37.71
C THR A 6 23.15 11.31 -36.74
N LEU A 7 23.58 11.64 -35.51
CA LEU A 7 22.78 12.29 -34.50
C LEU A 7 22.29 13.70 -34.95
N LYS A 8 23.17 14.49 -35.54
CA LYS A 8 22.83 15.83 -36.09
C LYS A 8 21.81 15.75 -37.22
N ILE A 9 21.97 14.77 -38.10
CA ILE A 9 21.03 14.54 -39.23
C ILE A 9 19.66 14.14 -38.69
N ALA A 10 19.60 13.22 -37.73
CA ALA A 10 18.37 12.79 -37.09
C ALA A 10 17.64 13.95 -36.38
N LEU A 11 18.36 14.76 -35.60
CA LEU A 11 17.79 15.95 -34.96
C LEU A 11 17.28 17.00 -35.97
N ARG A 12 17.94 17.14 -37.11
CA ARG A 12 17.51 18.05 -38.20
C ARG A 12 16.25 17.55 -38.88
N ALA A 13 16.15 16.23 -39.09
CA ALA A 13 14.96 15.58 -39.68
C ALA A 13 13.72 15.80 -38.78
N LEU A 14 13.88 15.69 -37.45
CA LEU A 14 12.82 15.96 -36.47
C LEU A 14 12.31 17.41 -36.51
N ARG A 15 13.20 18.36 -36.76
CA ARG A 15 12.84 19.79 -36.85
C ARG A 15 12.12 20.14 -38.14
N THR A 16 12.31 19.40 -39.24
CA THR A 16 11.73 19.71 -40.55
C THR A 16 10.22 19.33 -40.59
N ASN A 17 9.82 18.25 -39.91
CA ASN A 17 8.42 17.75 -39.89
C ASN A 17 7.85 17.69 -38.46
N LYS A 18 7.75 18.86 -37.82
CA LYS A 18 7.35 18.99 -36.40
C LYS A 18 6.06 18.28 -36.02
N MET A 19 4.98 18.47 -36.82
CA MET A 19 3.67 17.87 -36.55
C MET A 19 3.70 16.35 -36.59
N ARG A 20 4.41 15.79 -37.59
CA ARG A 20 4.55 14.34 -37.73
C ARG A 20 5.35 13.74 -36.56
N SER A 21 6.49 14.36 -36.22
CA SER A 21 7.31 13.94 -35.09
C SER A 21 6.56 14.02 -33.76
N PHE A 22 5.75 15.06 -33.59
CA PHE A 22 4.93 15.22 -32.40
C PHE A 22 3.83 14.14 -32.31
N LEU A 23 3.07 13.90 -33.39
CA LEU A 23 2.04 12.85 -33.42
C LEU A 23 2.61 11.44 -33.17
N THR A 24 3.82 11.17 -33.72
CA THR A 24 4.49 9.88 -33.47
C THR A 24 4.93 9.71 -32.03
N MET A 25 5.55 10.75 -31.47
CA MET A 25 5.98 10.73 -30.08
C MET A 25 4.80 10.66 -29.11
N LEU A 26 3.63 11.19 -29.48
CA LEU A 26 2.45 11.27 -28.60
C LEU A 26 2.03 9.88 -28.07
N GLY A 27 2.01 8.86 -28.93
CA GLY A 27 1.68 7.49 -28.51
C GLY A 27 2.68 6.94 -27.48
N ILE A 28 3.98 7.21 -27.67
CA ILE A 28 5.01 6.78 -26.73
C ILE A 28 4.96 7.62 -25.43
N ILE A 29 4.77 8.92 -25.56
CA ILE A 29 4.63 9.82 -24.42
C ILE A 29 3.49 9.37 -23.52
N ILE A 30 2.31 9.11 -24.07
CA ILE A 30 1.13 8.64 -23.32
C ILE A 30 1.40 7.26 -22.71
N GLY A 31 1.96 6.32 -23.51
CA GLY A 31 2.25 4.97 -23.02
C GLY A 31 3.23 4.97 -21.85
N ILE A 32 4.34 5.70 -21.97
CA ILE A 32 5.37 5.78 -20.91
C ILE A 32 4.87 6.58 -19.70
N ALA A 33 4.13 7.68 -19.93
CA ALA A 33 3.53 8.44 -18.83
C ALA A 33 2.56 7.56 -18.02
N ALA A 34 1.74 6.75 -18.69
CA ALA A 34 0.85 5.81 -18.03
C ALA A 34 1.63 4.74 -17.23
N VAL A 35 2.72 4.18 -17.80
CA VAL A 35 3.58 3.21 -17.10
C VAL A 35 4.19 3.84 -15.83
N ILE A 36 4.77 5.03 -15.94
CA ILE A 36 5.39 5.72 -14.78
C ILE A 36 4.34 6.04 -13.72
N ALA A 37 3.21 6.61 -14.09
CA ALA A 37 2.14 6.91 -13.15
C ALA A 37 1.63 5.66 -12.42
N MET A 38 1.43 4.56 -13.15
CA MET A 38 1.00 3.28 -12.60
C MET A 38 2.03 2.69 -11.63
N MET A 39 3.33 2.67 -12.02
CA MET A 39 4.39 2.15 -11.15
C MET A 39 4.53 3.00 -9.88
N ALA A 40 4.37 4.32 -9.98
CA ALA A 40 4.42 5.23 -8.85
C ALA A 40 3.26 4.99 -7.87
N VAL A 41 2.03 4.83 -8.36
CA VAL A 41 0.85 4.51 -7.54
C VAL A 41 0.99 3.11 -6.92
N GLY A 42 1.41 2.12 -7.69
CA GLY A 42 1.60 0.75 -7.20
C GLY A 42 2.70 0.64 -6.13
N ALA A 43 3.81 1.37 -6.29
CA ALA A 43 4.87 1.43 -5.29
C ALA A 43 4.40 2.17 -4.02
N GLY A 44 3.65 3.26 -4.18
CA GLY A 44 3.04 3.98 -3.07
C GLY A 44 2.07 3.12 -2.27
N ALA A 45 1.18 2.40 -2.94
CA ALA A 45 0.24 1.47 -2.30
C ALA A 45 0.97 0.38 -1.52
N ARG A 46 1.99 -0.26 -2.11
CA ARG A 46 2.82 -1.26 -1.40
C ARG A 46 3.53 -0.68 -0.18
N HIS A 47 4.05 0.53 -0.27
CA HIS A 47 4.71 1.19 0.85
C HIS A 47 3.74 1.42 2.02
N VAL A 48 2.52 1.89 1.73
CA VAL A 48 1.49 2.07 2.76
C VAL A 48 1.10 0.73 3.39
N ILE A 49 0.85 -0.30 2.58
CA ILE A 49 0.53 -1.65 3.09
C ILE A 49 1.66 -2.14 3.99
N SER A 50 2.93 -2.00 3.58
CA SER A 50 4.09 -2.39 4.36
C SER A 50 4.22 -1.61 5.68
N GLN A 51 3.98 -0.29 5.67
CA GLN A 51 3.94 0.51 6.90
C GLN A 51 2.79 0.09 7.83
N GLN A 52 1.65 -0.29 7.25
CA GLN A 52 0.51 -0.80 8.01
C GLN A 52 0.83 -2.11 8.72
N ILE A 53 1.46 -3.05 8.00
CA ILE A 53 1.93 -4.30 8.59
C ILE A 53 2.89 -4.01 9.75
N ALA A 54 3.86 -3.12 9.53
CA ALA A 54 4.82 -2.75 10.56
C ALA A 54 4.17 -2.06 11.79
N SER A 55 3.12 -1.26 11.59
CA SER A 55 2.46 -0.54 12.69
C SER A 55 1.53 -1.40 13.55
N ILE A 56 1.02 -2.50 13.02
CA ILE A 56 0.07 -3.39 13.72
C ILE A 56 0.80 -4.61 14.29
N GLY A 57 1.89 -5.05 13.64
CA GLY A 57 2.58 -6.31 13.89
C GLY A 57 2.18 -7.38 12.87
N SER A 58 3.15 -8.10 12.34
CA SER A 58 2.94 -9.11 11.27
C SER A 58 2.36 -10.43 11.76
N ASN A 59 2.36 -10.69 13.06
CA ASN A 59 2.02 -11.97 13.68
C ASN A 59 0.84 -11.90 14.66
N ILE A 60 -0.17 -11.06 14.31
CA ILE A 60 -1.34 -10.83 15.18
C ILE A 60 -2.59 -11.51 14.63
N ILE A 61 -3.28 -12.23 15.53
CA ILE A 61 -4.59 -12.82 15.31
C ILE A 61 -5.59 -12.08 16.20
N LEU A 62 -6.71 -11.67 15.62
CA LEU A 62 -7.82 -11.06 16.34
C LEU A 62 -8.96 -12.06 16.46
N VAL A 63 -9.32 -12.43 17.69
CA VAL A 63 -10.50 -13.24 17.99
C VAL A 63 -11.63 -12.30 18.41
N ILE A 64 -12.74 -12.36 17.69
CA ILE A 64 -13.93 -11.56 17.97
C ILE A 64 -15.15 -12.47 18.19
N PRO A 65 -16.15 -12.02 18.95
CA PRO A 65 -17.39 -12.76 19.05
C PRO A 65 -18.05 -12.96 17.68
N GLY A 66 -18.47 -14.19 17.40
CA GLY A 66 -19.12 -14.58 16.16
C GLY A 66 -20.58 -14.14 16.08
N SER A 67 -21.26 -14.62 15.04
CA SER A 67 -22.71 -14.55 14.94
C SER A 67 -23.33 -15.77 15.64
N THR A 68 -24.30 -15.55 16.49
CA THR A 68 -25.07 -16.66 17.09
C THR A 68 -26.47 -16.66 16.55
N THR A 69 -27.03 -17.86 16.32
CA THR A 69 -28.43 -18.05 15.99
C THR A 69 -29.17 -18.42 17.27
N SER A 70 -29.95 -17.50 17.82
CA SER A 70 -30.78 -17.74 18.98
C SER A 70 -32.27 -17.70 18.57
N GLY A 71 -33.01 -18.79 18.79
CA GLY A 71 -34.43 -18.85 18.48
C GLY A 71 -34.79 -18.68 16.99
N GLY A 72 -33.86 -19.07 16.07
CA GLY A 72 -34.05 -18.92 14.62
C GLY A 72 -33.72 -17.52 14.07
N ILE A 73 -33.30 -16.58 14.91
CA ILE A 73 -32.86 -15.24 14.50
C ILE A 73 -31.35 -15.22 14.51
N ARG A 74 -30.73 -14.90 13.35
CA ARG A 74 -29.28 -14.72 13.24
C ARG A 74 -28.92 -13.34 13.76
N ILE A 75 -28.22 -13.31 14.88
CA ILE A 75 -27.69 -12.08 15.47
C ILE A 75 -26.32 -11.82 14.84
N GLY A 76 -26.09 -10.60 14.37
CA GLY A 76 -24.86 -10.23 13.64
C GLY A 76 -23.58 -10.46 14.45
N SER A 77 -22.46 -10.56 13.73
CA SER A 77 -21.13 -10.75 14.32
C SER A 77 -20.81 -9.65 15.34
N GLY A 78 -20.30 -10.04 16.51
CA GLY A 78 -20.00 -9.11 17.60
C GLY A 78 -21.14 -8.89 18.61
N ALA A 79 -22.34 -9.42 18.38
CA ALA A 79 -23.46 -9.24 19.29
C ALA A 79 -23.52 -10.28 20.42
N SER A 80 -22.87 -11.43 20.27
CA SER A 80 -22.79 -12.45 21.32
C SER A 80 -21.60 -12.15 22.25
N GLN A 81 -21.87 -12.07 23.56
CA GLN A 81 -20.84 -11.87 24.58
C GLN A 81 -20.34 -13.24 25.10
N THR A 82 -19.76 -14.05 24.21
CA THR A 82 -19.30 -15.42 24.51
C THR A 82 -17.86 -15.49 24.92
N LEU A 83 -17.01 -14.59 24.40
CA LEU A 83 -15.59 -14.54 24.76
C LEU A 83 -15.40 -14.00 26.18
N THR A 84 -14.48 -14.60 26.91
CA THR A 84 -14.15 -14.24 28.31
C THR A 84 -12.68 -13.92 28.46
N SER A 85 -12.33 -13.20 29.54
CA SER A 85 -10.92 -12.98 29.91
C SER A 85 -10.18 -14.28 30.26
N ASP A 86 -10.90 -15.32 30.66
CA ASP A 86 -10.30 -16.61 31.00
C ASP A 86 -9.97 -17.42 29.73
N ASP A 87 -10.63 -17.15 28.61
CA ASP A 87 -10.24 -17.73 27.31
C ASP A 87 -8.89 -17.16 26.82
N ALA A 88 -8.66 -15.87 27.01
CA ALA A 88 -7.35 -15.28 26.70
C ALA A 88 -6.22 -15.89 27.56
N LYS A 89 -6.46 -16.14 28.85
CA LYS A 89 -5.48 -16.81 29.72
C LYS A 89 -5.24 -18.26 29.28
N ALA A 90 -6.29 -18.99 28.92
CA ALA A 90 -6.18 -20.36 28.45
C ALA A 90 -5.39 -20.45 27.14
N ILE A 91 -5.65 -19.54 26.19
CA ILE A 91 -4.89 -19.43 24.94
C ILE A 91 -3.41 -19.24 25.22
N MET A 92 -3.04 -18.33 26.14
CA MET A 92 -1.66 -18.06 26.51
C MET A 92 -0.99 -19.27 27.21
N ALA A 93 -1.75 -20.04 27.99
CA ALA A 93 -1.22 -21.17 28.76
C ALA A 93 -1.15 -22.47 27.96
N GLU A 94 -2.09 -22.72 27.05
CA GLU A 94 -2.31 -24.02 26.40
C GLU A 94 -1.90 -24.04 24.92
N CYS A 95 -1.68 -22.87 24.27
CA CYS A 95 -1.27 -22.80 22.87
C CYS A 95 0.25 -22.53 22.76
N PRO A 96 1.09 -23.53 22.44
CA PRO A 96 2.55 -23.38 22.39
C PRO A 96 3.05 -22.39 21.33
N SER A 97 2.28 -22.19 20.25
CA SER A 97 2.62 -21.26 19.15
C SER A 97 2.31 -19.81 19.50
N VAL A 98 1.62 -19.54 20.62
CA VAL A 98 1.25 -18.20 21.08
C VAL A 98 2.35 -17.64 22.00
N GLU A 99 2.69 -16.36 21.81
CA GLU A 99 3.61 -15.60 22.65
C GLU A 99 2.85 -14.83 23.75
N ALA A 100 1.77 -14.15 23.34
CA ALA A 100 0.95 -13.36 24.23
C ALA A 100 -0.50 -13.30 23.76
N ALA A 101 -1.43 -13.12 24.73
CA ALA A 101 -2.84 -12.93 24.45
C ALA A 101 -3.42 -11.84 25.36
N ALA A 102 -4.04 -10.83 24.79
CA ALA A 102 -4.62 -9.71 25.53
C ALA A 102 -6.12 -9.58 25.27
N PRO A 103 -6.95 -9.76 26.28
CA PRO A 103 -8.38 -9.49 26.18
C PRO A 103 -8.67 -8.00 26.14
N THR A 104 -9.67 -7.59 25.37
CA THR A 104 -10.05 -6.19 25.24
C THR A 104 -11.54 -5.97 25.41
N VAL A 105 -11.87 -4.86 26.04
CA VAL A 105 -13.23 -4.33 26.14
C VAL A 105 -13.22 -2.90 25.65
N ARG A 106 -14.03 -2.59 24.65
CA ARG A 106 -14.08 -1.25 24.06
C ARG A 106 -15.35 -0.52 24.48
N SER A 107 -15.20 0.75 24.80
CA SER A 107 -16.29 1.69 25.04
C SER A 107 -15.91 3.05 24.44
N THR A 108 -16.87 3.91 24.23
CA THR A 108 -16.64 5.31 23.89
C THR A 108 -17.17 6.16 25.03
N GLY A 109 -16.47 7.24 25.34
CA GLY A 109 -16.91 8.12 26.40
C GLY A 109 -16.21 9.47 26.41
N GLN A 110 -16.86 10.41 27.07
CA GLN A 110 -16.31 11.72 27.29
C GLN A 110 -15.29 11.68 28.42
N VAL A 111 -14.16 12.33 28.17
CA VAL A 111 -13.05 12.53 29.12
C VAL A 111 -12.93 14.01 29.39
N VAL A 112 -12.75 14.37 30.65
CA VAL A 112 -12.72 15.76 31.11
C VAL A 112 -11.50 16.01 31.95
N TYR A 113 -10.78 17.09 31.62
CA TYR A 113 -9.71 17.65 32.45
C TYR A 113 -9.90 19.16 32.57
N GLY A 114 -10.08 19.66 33.81
CA GLY A 114 -10.41 21.06 34.02
C GLY A 114 -11.67 21.49 33.25
N ASN A 115 -11.52 22.45 32.34
CA ASN A 115 -12.56 22.95 31.46
C ASN A 115 -12.53 22.29 30.06
N MET A 116 -11.53 21.44 29.78
CA MET A 116 -11.39 20.76 28.49
C MET A 116 -12.12 19.43 28.53
N ASN A 117 -12.74 19.05 27.41
CA ASN A 117 -13.38 17.76 27.26
C ASN A 117 -13.10 17.19 25.87
N TRP A 118 -13.03 15.88 25.78
CA TRP A 118 -12.79 15.16 24.55
C TRP A 118 -13.56 13.83 24.55
N SER A 119 -14.16 13.46 23.42
CA SER A 119 -14.85 12.18 23.27
C SER A 119 -13.93 11.22 22.53
N THR A 120 -13.54 10.12 23.16
CA THR A 120 -12.56 9.19 22.62
C THR A 120 -12.92 7.74 22.88
N ALA A 121 -12.22 6.82 22.25
CA ALA A 121 -12.28 5.39 22.51
C ALA A 121 -11.57 5.07 23.82
N ILE A 122 -12.24 4.27 24.66
CA ILE A 122 -11.69 3.78 25.93
C ILE A 122 -11.57 2.27 25.82
N ILE A 123 -10.35 1.75 25.95
CA ILE A 123 -10.05 0.33 25.83
C ILE A 123 -9.58 -0.19 27.18
N GLY A 124 -10.35 -1.12 27.74
CA GLY A 124 -9.93 -1.90 28.88
C GLY A 124 -9.10 -3.10 28.42
N THR A 125 -7.91 -3.29 28.97
CA THR A 125 -7.01 -4.38 28.55
C THR A 125 -6.04 -4.79 29.66
N THR A 126 -5.16 -5.73 29.34
CA THR A 126 -4.07 -6.23 30.19
C THR A 126 -2.71 -5.73 29.67
N PRO A 127 -1.62 -5.82 30.47
CA PRO A 127 -0.30 -5.31 30.07
C PRO A 127 0.24 -5.88 28.77
N GLU A 128 -0.06 -7.13 28.46
CA GLU A 128 0.38 -7.85 27.26
C GLU A 128 -0.02 -7.13 25.96
N MET A 129 -1.07 -6.31 26.00
CA MET A 129 -1.52 -5.52 24.85
C MET A 129 -0.43 -4.62 24.29
N PHE A 130 0.39 -4.02 25.15
CA PHE A 130 1.43 -3.07 24.74
C PHE A 130 2.59 -3.81 24.09
N ASP A 131 2.89 -5.03 24.54
CA ASP A 131 3.88 -5.92 23.92
C ASP A 131 3.40 -6.47 22.58
N ILE A 132 2.11 -6.88 22.50
CA ILE A 132 1.48 -7.35 21.26
C ILE A 132 1.49 -6.26 20.20
N ARG A 133 1.13 -5.04 20.58
CA ARG A 133 1.06 -3.89 19.67
C ARG A 133 2.39 -3.16 19.47
N GLU A 134 3.45 -3.59 20.15
CA GLU A 134 4.74 -2.89 20.15
C GLU A 134 4.56 -1.39 20.35
N TRP A 135 3.83 -1.03 21.41
CA TRP A 135 3.46 0.35 21.70
C TRP A 135 4.07 0.83 23.01
N PRO A 136 5.27 1.41 22.97
CA PRO A 136 5.97 1.85 24.16
C PRO A 136 5.33 3.09 24.79
N VAL A 137 5.61 3.28 26.06
CA VAL A 137 5.26 4.48 26.82
C VAL A 137 6.39 5.49 26.71
N THR A 138 6.09 6.71 26.28
CA THR A 138 7.08 7.79 26.11
C THR A 138 7.36 8.50 27.43
N SER A 139 6.34 8.67 28.29
CA SER A 139 6.46 9.32 29.59
C SER A 139 5.64 8.57 30.64
N GLY A 140 6.16 8.44 31.83
CA GLY A 140 5.51 7.71 32.94
C GLY A 140 5.81 6.22 32.93
N ARG A 141 4.80 5.39 33.25
CA ARG A 141 4.89 3.92 33.28
C ARG A 141 3.75 3.26 32.53
N SER A 142 3.97 2.04 32.07
CA SER A 142 2.92 1.19 31.47
C SER A 142 1.95 0.67 32.56
N LEU A 143 0.83 0.10 32.09
CA LEU A 143 -0.06 -0.66 32.99
C LEU A 143 0.66 -1.91 33.49
N GLY A 144 0.54 -2.18 34.77
CA GLY A 144 1.06 -3.39 35.41
C GLY A 144 -0.06 -4.39 35.69
N GLN A 145 0.30 -5.67 35.90
CA GLN A 145 -0.66 -6.70 36.30
C GLN A 145 -1.36 -6.35 37.63
N GLN A 146 -0.64 -5.71 38.55
CA GLN A 146 -1.20 -5.23 39.82
C GLN A 146 -2.34 -4.21 39.62
N ASP A 147 -2.26 -3.33 38.56
CA ASP A 147 -3.31 -2.38 38.23
C ASP A 147 -4.58 -3.10 37.76
N VAL A 148 -4.41 -4.20 37.01
CA VAL A 148 -5.52 -5.03 36.53
C VAL A 148 -6.18 -5.77 37.68
N ASP A 149 -5.38 -6.40 38.57
CA ASP A 149 -5.88 -7.24 39.67
C ASP A 149 -6.61 -6.42 40.71
N SER A 150 -6.08 -5.26 41.05
CA SER A 150 -6.69 -4.33 42.01
C SER A 150 -7.84 -3.49 41.45
N ALA A 151 -8.10 -3.61 40.11
CA ALA A 151 -9.02 -2.74 39.38
C ALA A 151 -8.72 -1.24 39.64
N ALA A 152 -7.43 -0.88 39.56
CA ALA A 152 -6.95 0.47 39.83
C ALA A 152 -7.58 1.48 38.85
N LYS A 153 -7.83 2.70 39.35
CA LYS A 153 -8.35 3.79 38.50
C LYS A 153 -7.20 4.57 37.88
N VAL A 154 -6.44 3.91 37.03
CA VAL A 154 -5.32 4.47 36.29
C VAL A 154 -5.57 4.38 34.79
N CYS A 155 -4.95 5.26 34.01
CA CYS A 155 -5.08 5.23 32.54
C CYS A 155 -3.78 5.64 31.86
N LEU A 156 -3.61 5.13 30.64
CA LEU A 156 -2.62 5.60 29.66
C LEU A 156 -3.35 6.42 28.60
N LEU A 157 -2.75 7.51 28.19
CA LEU A 157 -3.30 8.37 27.14
C LEU A 157 -2.54 8.15 25.82
N GLY A 158 -3.26 8.13 24.71
CA GLY A 158 -2.66 8.36 23.39
C GLY A 158 -2.38 9.84 23.17
N GLN A 159 -1.49 10.15 22.22
CA GLN A 159 -0.99 11.50 21.98
C GLN A 159 -2.10 12.51 21.62
N THR A 160 -3.02 12.11 20.76
CA THR A 160 -4.13 13.00 20.35
C THR A 160 -5.02 13.38 21.52
N VAL A 161 -5.31 12.45 22.42
CA VAL A 161 -6.08 12.75 23.63
C VAL A 161 -5.31 13.68 24.57
N ALA A 162 -4.01 13.45 24.74
CA ALA A 162 -3.17 14.29 25.58
C ALA A 162 -3.09 15.74 25.04
N GLU A 163 -2.88 15.89 23.73
CA GLU A 163 -2.84 17.19 23.07
C GLU A 163 -4.17 17.97 23.21
N ASN A 164 -5.31 17.30 23.03
CA ASN A 164 -6.63 17.96 23.13
C ASN A 164 -7.02 18.33 24.57
N LEU A 165 -6.59 17.58 25.57
CA LEU A 165 -6.96 17.83 26.96
C LEU A 165 -5.95 18.70 27.71
N PHE A 166 -4.65 18.54 27.43
CA PHE A 166 -3.56 19.14 28.20
C PHE A 166 -2.73 20.16 27.42
N GLY A 167 -2.89 20.20 26.07
CA GLY A 167 -2.04 21.01 25.21
C GLY A 167 -0.57 20.59 25.31
N SER A 168 0.29 21.51 25.75
CA SER A 168 1.72 21.25 25.95
C SER A 168 2.10 20.79 27.39
N THR A 169 1.11 20.67 28.27
CA THR A 169 1.36 20.28 29.68
C THR A 169 1.51 18.76 29.82
N ASP A 170 2.49 18.28 30.57
CA ASP A 170 2.66 16.85 30.83
C ASP A 170 1.41 16.29 31.56
N PRO A 171 0.74 15.28 30.98
CA PRO A 171 -0.43 14.67 31.56
C PRO A 171 -0.14 13.69 32.70
N VAL A 172 1.10 13.21 32.84
CA VAL A 172 1.47 12.17 33.83
C VAL A 172 1.27 12.67 35.25
N GLY A 173 0.63 11.84 36.09
CA GLY A 173 0.26 12.17 37.46
C GLY A 173 -1.00 13.03 37.62
N LYS A 174 -1.56 13.55 36.54
CA LYS A 174 -2.80 14.34 36.56
C LYS A 174 -4.04 13.44 36.65
N MET A 175 -5.13 14.01 37.17
CA MET A 175 -6.40 13.30 37.30
C MET A 175 -7.36 13.75 36.20
N VAL A 176 -7.89 12.79 35.43
CA VAL A 176 -8.93 12.98 34.42
C VAL A 176 -10.22 12.29 34.84
N ARG A 177 -11.36 12.80 34.40
CA ARG A 177 -12.67 12.16 34.64
C ARG A 177 -13.13 11.46 33.36
N ILE A 178 -13.20 10.14 33.40
CA ILE A 178 -13.72 9.30 32.31
C ILE A 178 -15.14 8.85 32.69
N LYS A 179 -16.15 9.20 31.90
CA LYS A 179 -17.55 8.90 32.22
C LYS A 179 -17.92 9.26 33.69
N LYS A 180 -17.47 10.43 34.16
CA LYS A 180 -17.67 10.95 35.52
C LYS A 180 -16.85 10.25 36.61
N ILE A 181 -16.03 9.25 36.32
CA ILE A 181 -15.18 8.53 37.27
C ILE A 181 -13.77 9.09 37.18
N PRO A 182 -13.12 9.40 38.35
CA PRO A 182 -11.75 9.89 38.34
C PRO A 182 -10.74 8.78 38.06
N PHE A 183 -9.78 9.08 37.18
CA PHE A 183 -8.63 8.23 36.82
C PHE A 183 -7.34 9.05 36.92
N THR A 184 -6.27 8.43 37.40
CA THR A 184 -4.94 9.03 37.34
C THR A 184 -4.21 8.62 36.08
N VAL A 185 -3.67 9.58 35.35
CA VAL A 185 -2.82 9.32 34.18
C VAL A 185 -1.48 8.80 34.65
N VAL A 186 -1.11 7.57 34.33
CA VAL A 186 0.15 6.94 34.72
C VAL A 186 1.20 6.94 33.62
N GLY A 187 0.80 7.16 32.37
CA GLY A 187 1.76 7.28 31.29
C GLY A 187 1.12 7.81 30.01
N LEU A 188 1.98 8.18 29.09
CA LEU A 188 1.68 8.68 27.74
C LEU A 188 2.29 7.73 26.72
N LEU A 189 1.49 7.26 25.78
CA LEU A 189 1.93 6.34 24.73
C LEU A 189 2.70 7.08 23.63
N GLU A 190 3.57 6.38 22.92
CA GLU A 190 4.26 6.90 21.74
C GLU A 190 3.26 7.17 20.63
N ARG A 191 3.55 8.16 19.76
CA ARG A 191 2.71 8.49 18.61
C ARG A 191 2.79 7.40 17.54
N LYS A 192 1.65 6.81 17.17
CA LYS A 192 1.52 5.85 16.07
C LYS A 192 0.92 6.46 14.79
N GLY A 193 0.20 7.57 14.91
CA GLY A 193 -0.43 8.25 13.81
C GLY A 193 -1.71 7.58 13.33
N GLN A 194 -2.03 7.79 12.05
CA GLN A 194 -3.27 7.27 11.48
C GLN A 194 -3.14 5.79 11.09
N SER A 195 -4.23 5.06 11.32
CA SER A 195 -4.38 3.71 10.79
C SER A 195 -4.62 3.74 9.27
N PRO A 196 -4.51 2.58 8.59
CA PRO A 196 -4.79 2.43 7.17
C PRO A 196 -6.17 2.90 6.73
N GLN A 197 -7.13 2.78 7.62
CA GLN A 197 -8.51 3.20 7.37
C GLN A 197 -8.74 4.69 7.64
N GLY A 198 -7.66 5.45 7.89
CA GLY A 198 -7.72 6.89 8.20
C GLY A 198 -8.18 7.19 9.63
N THR A 199 -8.31 6.17 10.49
CA THR A 199 -8.67 6.37 11.90
C THR A 199 -7.41 6.73 12.69
N ASP A 200 -7.47 7.76 13.50
CA ASP A 200 -6.39 8.13 14.38
C ASP A 200 -6.20 7.06 15.48
N GLN A 201 -5.04 6.39 15.50
CA GLN A 201 -4.70 5.39 16.51
C GLN A 201 -4.37 6.02 17.86
N ASP A 202 -3.94 7.27 17.86
CA ASP A 202 -3.55 8.02 19.04
C ASP A 202 -4.75 8.62 19.80
N ASP A 203 -5.96 8.58 19.19
CA ASP A 203 -7.21 8.98 19.84
C ASP A 203 -7.82 7.85 20.65
N VAL A 204 -7.11 7.47 21.72
CA VAL A 204 -7.49 6.33 22.57
C VAL A 204 -7.01 6.52 24.02
N ILE A 205 -7.73 5.93 24.94
CA ILE A 205 -7.34 5.79 26.35
C ILE A 205 -7.35 4.31 26.72
N TYR A 206 -6.26 3.84 27.32
CA TYR A 206 -6.18 2.49 27.87
C TYR A 206 -6.36 2.52 29.38
N VAL A 207 -7.16 1.58 29.88
CA VAL A 207 -7.42 1.39 31.32
C VAL A 207 -7.30 -0.09 31.67
N PRO A 208 -7.08 -0.47 32.92
CA PRO A 208 -7.06 -1.87 33.33
C PRO A 208 -8.37 -2.57 33.00
N LEU A 209 -8.29 -3.80 32.48
CA LEU A 209 -9.45 -4.58 32.00
C LEU A 209 -10.58 -4.64 33.04
N ARG A 210 -10.27 -5.04 34.28
CA ARG A 210 -11.26 -5.17 35.35
C ARG A 210 -11.92 -3.83 35.69
N THR A 211 -11.17 -2.73 35.61
CA THR A 211 -11.73 -1.38 35.83
C THR A 211 -12.70 -1.00 34.73
N ALA A 212 -12.36 -1.30 33.47
CA ALA A 212 -13.25 -1.06 32.32
C ALA A 212 -14.55 -1.86 32.45
N GLN A 213 -14.46 -3.16 32.72
CA GLN A 213 -15.63 -4.05 32.86
C GLN A 213 -16.57 -3.60 33.98
N ARG A 214 -16.02 -3.29 35.16
CA ARG A 214 -16.82 -2.96 36.32
C ARG A 214 -17.37 -1.53 36.36
N LYS A 215 -16.67 -0.58 35.73
CA LYS A 215 -16.96 0.85 35.90
C LYS A 215 -17.36 1.59 34.65
N LEU A 216 -16.91 1.15 33.46
CA LEU A 216 -17.07 1.92 32.22
C LEU A 216 -18.07 1.29 31.25
N VAL A 217 -18.11 -0.04 31.17
CA VAL A 217 -18.96 -0.76 30.20
C VAL A 217 -20.25 -1.25 30.85
N GLY A 218 -20.24 -1.63 32.12
CA GLY A 218 -21.43 -2.09 32.84
C GLY A 218 -22.03 -3.36 32.22
N SER A 219 -21.19 -4.33 31.84
CA SER A 219 -21.63 -5.59 31.24
C SER A 219 -22.54 -6.37 32.19
N GLN A 220 -23.63 -6.92 31.69
CA GLN A 220 -24.51 -7.85 32.42
C GLN A 220 -23.79 -9.17 32.77
N PHE A 221 -22.75 -9.51 32.03
CA PHE A 221 -21.94 -10.71 32.23
C PHE A 221 -20.54 -10.34 32.68
N PRO A 222 -20.18 -10.59 33.96
CA PRO A 222 -18.82 -10.38 34.44
C PRO A 222 -17.84 -11.27 33.65
N ASN A 223 -16.66 -10.74 33.37
CA ASN A 223 -15.57 -11.38 32.61
C ASN A 223 -15.70 -11.46 31.08
N THR A 224 -16.82 -11.04 30.49
CA THR A 224 -16.91 -11.00 29.03
C THR A 224 -16.01 -9.92 28.42
N VAL A 225 -15.47 -10.23 27.22
CA VAL A 225 -14.60 -9.33 26.47
C VAL A 225 -15.10 -9.15 25.05
N GLY A 226 -14.80 -8.00 24.46
CA GLY A 226 -15.21 -7.67 23.10
C GLY A 226 -14.30 -8.29 22.03
N ALA A 227 -13.04 -8.58 22.39
CA ALA A 227 -12.10 -9.27 21.52
C ALA A 227 -10.91 -9.80 22.34
N VAL A 228 -10.20 -10.76 21.78
CA VAL A 228 -8.90 -11.21 22.27
C VAL A 228 -7.88 -10.99 21.17
N MET A 229 -6.82 -10.24 21.45
CA MET A 229 -5.69 -10.05 20.54
C MET A 229 -4.60 -11.02 20.91
N ILE A 230 -4.12 -11.80 19.95
CA ILE A 230 -3.13 -12.86 20.14
C ILE A 230 -1.90 -12.52 19.31
N LYS A 231 -0.71 -12.66 19.88
CA LYS A 231 0.57 -12.59 19.16
C LYS A 231 1.16 -13.99 19.04
N ALA A 232 1.40 -14.43 17.83
CA ALA A 232 2.13 -15.67 17.58
C ALA A 232 3.64 -15.47 17.82
N ARG A 233 4.38 -16.51 18.18
CA ARG A 233 5.84 -16.43 18.42
C ARG A 233 6.64 -16.05 17.18
N SER A 234 6.13 -16.37 15.99
CA SER A 234 6.71 -15.96 14.71
C SER A 234 5.65 -15.97 13.63
N GLU A 235 5.92 -15.28 12.52
CA GLU A 235 5.05 -15.26 11.35
C GLU A 235 4.83 -16.66 10.77
N ALA A 236 5.86 -17.52 10.77
CA ALA A 236 5.76 -18.91 10.31
C ALA A 236 4.82 -19.78 11.17
N LEU A 237 4.59 -19.41 12.42
CA LEU A 237 3.70 -20.11 13.35
C LEU A 237 2.30 -19.52 13.41
N LEU A 238 2.01 -18.49 12.63
CA LEU A 238 0.75 -17.73 12.72
C LEU A 238 -0.47 -18.60 12.45
N SER A 239 -0.47 -19.36 11.34
CA SER A 239 -1.57 -20.28 11.00
C SER A 239 -1.74 -21.36 12.05
N ARG A 240 -0.61 -21.88 12.57
CA ARG A 240 -0.65 -22.90 13.63
C ARG A 240 -1.19 -22.32 14.95
N ALA A 241 -0.81 -21.10 15.32
CA ALA A 241 -1.34 -20.41 16.49
C ALA A 241 -2.85 -20.15 16.35
N GLU A 242 -3.31 -19.84 15.14
CA GLU A 242 -4.72 -19.67 14.81
C GLU A 242 -5.49 -20.98 14.97
N ASP A 243 -4.97 -22.09 14.42
CA ASP A 243 -5.60 -23.42 14.56
C ASP A 243 -5.64 -23.87 16.02
N GLU A 244 -4.52 -23.75 16.77
CA GLU A 244 -4.45 -24.07 18.19
C GLU A 244 -5.48 -23.27 19.02
N ALA A 245 -5.59 -21.95 18.76
CA ALA A 245 -6.55 -21.09 19.44
C ALA A 245 -8.02 -21.45 19.07
N ASN A 246 -8.27 -21.75 17.79
CA ASN A 246 -9.57 -22.17 17.31
C ASN A 246 -10.04 -23.47 17.96
N ASP A 247 -9.16 -24.48 18.02
CA ASP A 247 -9.49 -25.78 18.59
C ASP A 247 -9.69 -25.69 20.11
N LEU A 248 -8.86 -24.94 20.80
CA LEU A 248 -9.00 -24.67 22.22
C LEU A 248 -10.34 -23.95 22.53
N LEU A 249 -10.68 -22.91 21.78
CA LEU A 249 -11.93 -22.18 21.98
C LEU A 249 -13.16 -23.04 21.65
N LYS A 250 -13.14 -23.85 20.58
CA LYS A 250 -14.19 -24.82 20.28
C LYS A 250 -14.42 -25.79 21.45
N GLN A 251 -13.33 -26.31 22.02
CA GLN A 251 -13.41 -27.22 23.17
C GLN A 251 -13.98 -26.53 24.40
N ARG A 252 -13.52 -25.32 24.74
CA ARG A 252 -13.96 -24.54 25.90
C ARG A 252 -15.40 -24.10 25.80
N HIS A 253 -15.85 -23.68 24.61
CA HIS A 253 -17.23 -23.24 24.34
C HIS A 253 -18.15 -24.43 24.03
N ARG A 254 -17.64 -25.70 24.10
CA ARG A 254 -18.39 -26.93 23.87
C ARG A 254 -19.12 -26.93 22.52
N ILE A 255 -18.44 -26.45 21.50
CA ILE A 255 -18.95 -26.44 20.13
C ILE A 255 -18.70 -27.83 19.53
N THR A 256 -19.79 -28.61 19.35
CA THR A 256 -19.73 -29.96 18.80
C THR A 256 -20.51 -30.07 17.51
N GLY A 257 -20.01 -30.87 16.57
CA GLY A 257 -20.69 -31.17 15.31
C GLY A 257 -20.76 -29.99 14.33
N SER A 258 -21.91 -29.78 13.70
CA SER A 258 -22.13 -28.74 12.67
C SER A 258 -22.56 -27.38 13.22
N LYS A 259 -22.39 -27.13 14.52
CA LYS A 259 -22.68 -25.82 15.11
C LYS A 259 -21.67 -24.80 14.62
N GLU A 260 -22.16 -23.69 14.08
CA GLU A 260 -21.29 -22.55 13.75
C GLU A 260 -20.57 -22.06 15.02
N PRO A 261 -19.26 -21.75 14.96
CA PRO A 261 -18.53 -21.17 16.08
C PRO A 261 -19.15 -19.84 16.52
N ASP A 262 -19.24 -19.64 17.82
CA ASP A 262 -19.70 -18.40 18.44
C ASP A 262 -18.62 -17.32 18.55
N PHE A 263 -17.48 -17.57 17.91
CA PHE A 263 -16.36 -16.66 17.72
C PHE A 263 -15.84 -16.74 16.29
N SER A 264 -15.06 -15.76 15.88
CA SER A 264 -14.38 -15.70 14.59
C SER A 264 -12.94 -15.25 14.80
N THR A 265 -11.99 -15.99 14.26
CA THR A 265 -10.59 -15.58 14.19
C THR A 265 -10.36 -14.82 12.90
N ARG A 266 -9.55 -13.79 12.97
CA ARG A 266 -9.11 -13.00 11.82
C ARG A 266 -7.61 -12.85 11.88
N ASN A 267 -6.97 -13.42 10.94
CA ASN A 267 -5.54 -13.21 10.72
C ASN A 267 -5.36 -11.87 9.99
N LEU A 268 -4.70 -10.94 10.66
CA LEU A 268 -4.51 -9.61 10.10
C LEU A 268 -3.55 -9.63 8.91
N SER A 269 -2.57 -10.54 8.92
CA SER A 269 -1.64 -10.73 7.81
C SER A 269 -2.34 -11.26 6.55
N GLU A 270 -3.38 -12.08 6.67
CA GLU A 270 -4.17 -12.55 5.51
C GLU A 270 -4.92 -11.40 4.84
N ILE A 271 -5.52 -10.51 5.63
CA ILE A 271 -6.22 -9.33 5.09
C ILE A 271 -5.24 -8.47 4.29
N LEU A 272 -4.03 -8.29 4.82
CA LEU A 272 -2.98 -7.52 4.15
C LEU A 272 -2.44 -8.25 2.92
N ALA A 273 -2.26 -9.57 2.98
CA ALA A 273 -1.85 -10.38 1.82
C ALA A 273 -2.86 -10.33 0.68
N VAL A 274 -4.16 -10.38 0.97
CA VAL A 274 -5.24 -10.22 -0.02
C VAL A 274 -5.20 -8.80 -0.63
N ALA A 275 -4.97 -7.77 0.17
CA ALA A 275 -4.84 -6.40 -0.32
C ALA A 275 -3.60 -6.24 -1.23
N GLU A 276 -2.47 -6.85 -0.88
CA GLU A 276 -1.26 -6.86 -1.71
C GLU A 276 -1.48 -7.63 -3.01
N GLN A 277 -2.09 -8.80 -2.97
CA GLN A 277 -2.42 -9.59 -4.16
C GLN A 277 -3.39 -8.84 -5.08
N SER A 278 -4.38 -8.15 -4.53
CA SER A 278 -5.29 -7.29 -5.27
C SER A 278 -4.56 -6.13 -5.96
N SER A 279 -3.63 -5.50 -5.24
CA SER A 279 -2.77 -4.43 -5.78
C SER A 279 -1.86 -4.92 -6.90
N GLN A 280 -1.30 -6.14 -6.78
CA GLN A 280 -0.49 -6.78 -7.83
C GLN A 280 -1.33 -7.09 -9.07
N ALA A 281 -2.53 -7.65 -8.90
CA ALA A 281 -3.44 -7.93 -10.01
C ALA A 281 -3.83 -6.64 -10.76
N MET A 282 -4.15 -5.57 -10.04
CA MET A 282 -4.44 -4.27 -10.63
C MET A 282 -3.23 -3.72 -11.39
N SER A 283 -2.02 -3.84 -10.84
CA SER A 283 -0.77 -3.42 -11.49
C SER A 283 -0.52 -4.20 -12.78
N LEU A 284 -0.81 -5.50 -12.81
CA LEU A 284 -0.71 -6.33 -14.01
C LEU A 284 -1.70 -5.89 -15.10
N LEU A 285 -2.96 -5.64 -14.74
CA LEU A 285 -3.97 -5.17 -15.68
C LEU A 285 -3.60 -3.82 -16.29
N LEU A 286 -3.18 -2.87 -15.47
CA LEU A 286 -2.73 -1.55 -15.93
C LEU A 286 -1.47 -1.68 -16.79
N GLY A 287 -0.54 -2.59 -16.44
CA GLY A 287 0.63 -2.91 -17.24
C GLY A 287 0.29 -3.46 -18.63
N ALA A 288 -0.72 -4.30 -18.71
CA ALA A 288 -1.22 -4.80 -19.99
C ALA A 288 -1.79 -3.67 -20.86
N VAL A 289 -2.60 -2.78 -20.29
CA VAL A 289 -3.13 -1.60 -21.00
C VAL A 289 -2.02 -0.68 -21.48
N ALA A 290 -1.02 -0.42 -20.64
CA ALA A 290 0.14 0.39 -21.01
C ALA A 290 0.97 -0.27 -22.12
N SER A 291 1.14 -1.59 -22.09
CA SER A 291 1.82 -2.35 -23.15
C SER A 291 1.10 -2.25 -24.48
N ILE A 292 -0.23 -2.36 -24.49
CA ILE A 292 -1.04 -2.15 -25.70
C ILE A 292 -0.87 -0.72 -26.22
N SER A 293 -0.90 0.27 -25.35
CA SER A 293 -0.69 1.68 -25.73
C SER A 293 0.69 1.91 -26.36
N LEU A 294 1.73 1.27 -25.83
CA LEU A 294 3.08 1.31 -26.39
C LEU A 294 3.19 0.59 -27.73
N LEU A 295 2.50 -0.55 -27.91
CA LEU A 295 2.42 -1.24 -29.20
C LEU A 295 1.78 -0.34 -30.27
N VAL A 296 0.66 0.31 -29.94
CA VAL A 296 -0.01 1.25 -30.85
C VAL A 296 0.90 2.43 -31.18
N GLY A 297 1.58 3.00 -30.19
CA GLY A 297 2.59 4.05 -30.38
C GLY A 297 3.75 3.59 -31.27
N GLY A 298 4.24 2.37 -31.07
CA GLY A 298 5.30 1.74 -31.88
C GLY A 298 4.88 1.51 -33.33
N ILE A 299 3.67 1.02 -33.57
CA ILE A 299 3.10 0.90 -34.93
C ILE A 299 3.00 2.28 -35.61
N GLY A 300 2.64 3.31 -34.82
CA GLY A 300 2.64 4.69 -35.30
C GLY A 300 4.03 5.14 -35.78
N ILE A 301 5.09 4.81 -35.03
CA ILE A 301 6.48 5.07 -35.45
C ILE A 301 6.82 4.31 -36.70
N MET A 302 6.54 3.02 -36.76
CA MET A 302 6.80 2.19 -37.96
C MET A 302 6.15 2.78 -39.19
N ASN A 303 4.87 3.16 -39.13
CA ASN A 303 4.14 3.72 -40.25
C ASN A 303 4.75 5.06 -40.72
N ILE A 304 5.09 5.94 -39.80
CA ILE A 304 5.67 7.24 -40.18
C ILE A 304 7.09 7.10 -40.69
N MET A 305 7.89 6.17 -40.16
CA MET A 305 9.19 5.85 -40.71
C MET A 305 9.10 5.27 -42.11
N LEU A 306 8.10 4.43 -42.43
CA LEU A 306 7.86 3.93 -43.79
C LEU A 306 7.53 5.06 -44.75
N VAL A 307 6.70 6.02 -44.36
CA VAL A 307 6.39 7.21 -45.15
C VAL A 307 7.65 8.06 -45.33
N SER A 308 8.46 8.24 -44.27
CA SER A 308 9.73 8.98 -44.38
C SER A 308 10.73 8.33 -45.33
N VAL A 309 10.78 6.99 -45.37
CA VAL A 309 11.61 6.25 -46.36
C VAL A 309 11.14 6.50 -47.78
N THR A 310 9.82 6.46 -48.03
CA THR A 310 9.28 6.72 -49.39
C THR A 310 9.53 8.17 -49.84
N GLU A 311 9.30 9.15 -48.96
CA GLU A 311 9.58 10.58 -49.26
C GLU A 311 11.07 10.85 -49.56
N ARG A 312 12.00 10.08 -48.94
CA ARG A 312 13.42 10.24 -49.09
C ARG A 312 14.07 9.21 -49.98
N THR A 313 13.29 8.46 -50.78
CA THR A 313 13.77 7.38 -51.66
C THR A 313 14.88 7.87 -52.57
N ARG A 314 14.75 9.03 -53.23
CA ARG A 314 15.75 9.63 -54.12
C ARG A 314 17.03 10.04 -53.34
N GLU A 315 16.91 10.62 -52.15
CA GLU A 315 18.03 10.97 -51.28
C GLU A 315 18.85 9.74 -50.90
N ILE A 316 18.15 8.63 -50.51
CA ILE A 316 18.76 7.34 -50.18
C ILE A 316 19.50 6.78 -51.40
N GLY A 317 18.86 6.85 -52.57
CA GLY A 317 19.47 6.42 -53.86
C GLY A 317 20.77 7.18 -54.19
N ILE A 318 20.78 8.51 -54.03
CA ILE A 318 21.97 9.33 -54.22
C ILE A 318 23.10 8.90 -53.23
N ARG A 319 22.79 8.72 -51.97
CA ARG A 319 23.80 8.27 -50.96
C ARG A 319 24.40 6.92 -51.33
N MET A 320 23.57 5.97 -51.75
CA MET A 320 24.06 4.65 -52.16
C MET A 320 24.89 4.73 -53.45
N ALA A 321 24.49 5.58 -54.42
CA ALA A 321 25.20 5.77 -55.66
C ALA A 321 26.63 6.36 -55.44
N ILE A 322 26.82 7.20 -54.42
CA ILE A 322 28.14 7.76 -54.05
C ILE A 322 28.91 6.88 -53.03
N GLY A 323 28.42 5.63 -52.77
CA GLY A 323 29.17 4.61 -52.04
C GLY A 323 28.73 4.34 -50.57
N ALA A 324 27.59 4.83 -50.13
CA ALA A 324 27.06 4.46 -48.80
C ALA A 324 26.68 2.98 -48.80
N ARG A 325 27.11 2.27 -47.75
CA ARG A 325 26.76 0.84 -47.56
C ARG A 325 25.35 0.69 -47.03
N LYS A 326 24.74 -0.46 -47.25
CA LYS A 326 23.39 -0.82 -46.72
C LYS A 326 23.33 -0.63 -45.19
N ASN A 327 24.38 -0.99 -44.49
CA ASN A 327 24.45 -0.84 -43.02
C ASN A 327 24.50 0.63 -42.56
N ASP A 328 25.04 1.54 -43.37
CA ASP A 328 25.09 2.97 -43.07
C ASP A 328 23.67 3.57 -43.09
N ILE A 329 22.88 3.17 -44.11
CA ILE A 329 21.47 3.56 -44.24
C ILE A 329 20.64 2.94 -43.11
N LEU A 330 20.82 1.65 -42.83
CA LEU A 330 20.13 0.96 -41.74
C LEU A 330 20.39 1.66 -40.41
N LEU A 331 21.66 1.90 -40.03
CA LEU A 331 22.04 2.58 -38.81
C LEU A 331 21.46 4.00 -38.72
N GLN A 332 21.43 4.73 -39.84
CA GLN A 332 20.87 6.08 -39.87
C GLN A 332 19.39 6.08 -39.46
N PHE A 333 18.54 5.25 -40.12
CA PHE A 333 17.12 5.18 -39.85
C PHE A 333 16.81 4.56 -38.48
N MET A 334 17.62 3.57 -38.04
CA MET A 334 17.55 3.03 -36.67
C MET A 334 17.81 4.09 -35.60
N THR A 335 18.87 4.89 -35.80
CA THR A 335 19.21 5.97 -34.84
C THR A 335 18.10 7.02 -34.81
N GLU A 336 17.48 7.35 -35.96
CA GLU A 336 16.35 8.27 -36.03
C GLU A 336 15.15 7.74 -35.22
N ALA A 337 14.81 6.45 -35.37
CA ALA A 337 13.72 5.81 -34.63
C ALA A 337 14.00 5.76 -33.12
N VAL A 338 15.21 5.35 -32.70
CA VAL A 338 15.60 5.29 -31.30
C VAL A 338 15.60 6.67 -30.65
N LEU A 339 16.09 7.70 -31.35
CA LEU A 339 16.05 9.07 -30.82
C LEU A 339 14.64 9.58 -30.62
N LEU A 340 13.72 9.32 -31.57
CA LEU A 340 12.30 9.67 -31.44
C LEU A 340 11.69 9.04 -30.19
N THR A 341 11.94 7.74 -29.98
CA THR A 341 11.39 7.03 -28.85
C THR A 341 12.01 7.46 -27.52
N MET A 342 13.32 7.70 -27.47
CA MET A 342 14.00 8.15 -26.25
C MET A 342 13.56 9.57 -25.85
N ILE A 343 13.42 10.48 -26.80
CA ILE A 343 12.88 11.83 -26.52
C ILE A 343 11.43 11.74 -26.07
N GLY A 344 10.61 10.97 -26.76
CA GLY A 344 9.22 10.70 -26.35
C GLY A 344 9.15 10.07 -24.97
N GLY A 345 10.06 9.12 -24.69
CA GLY A 345 10.22 8.46 -23.40
C GLY A 345 10.57 9.42 -22.27
N LEU A 346 11.54 10.28 -22.46
CA LEU A 346 11.92 11.32 -21.48
C LEU A 346 10.75 12.26 -21.17
N ILE A 347 10.07 12.74 -22.20
CA ILE A 347 8.88 13.60 -22.04
C ILE A 347 7.78 12.82 -21.29
N GLY A 348 7.57 11.54 -21.65
CA GLY A 348 6.61 10.65 -21.00
C GLY A 348 6.93 10.43 -19.52
N ILE A 349 8.21 10.21 -19.18
CA ILE A 349 8.66 10.10 -17.78
C ILE A 349 8.38 11.39 -17.01
N CYS A 350 8.69 12.55 -17.58
CA CYS A 350 8.43 13.84 -16.93
C CYS A 350 6.92 14.08 -16.72
N LEU A 351 6.10 13.81 -17.73
CA LEU A 351 4.65 13.98 -17.64
C LEU A 351 3.99 12.95 -16.72
N GLY A 352 4.45 11.70 -16.75
CA GLY A 352 3.98 10.64 -15.85
C GLY A 352 4.33 10.95 -14.39
N GLY A 353 5.54 11.43 -14.13
CA GLY A 353 5.98 11.87 -12.81
C GLY A 353 5.20 13.08 -12.31
N ALA A 354 5.00 14.08 -13.16
CA ALA A 354 4.18 15.25 -12.83
C ALA A 354 2.72 14.84 -12.55
N GLY A 355 2.15 13.94 -13.37
CA GLY A 355 0.81 13.39 -13.17
C GLY A 355 0.68 12.64 -11.85
N ALA A 356 1.66 11.79 -11.51
CA ALA A 356 1.70 11.09 -10.23
C ALA A 356 1.73 12.06 -9.04
N MET A 357 2.53 13.14 -9.12
CA MET A 357 2.56 14.17 -8.06
C MET A 357 1.22 14.91 -7.93
N VAL A 358 0.55 15.20 -9.03
CA VAL A 358 -0.79 15.82 -9.02
C VAL A 358 -1.81 14.90 -8.36
N VAL A 359 -1.81 13.62 -8.72
CA VAL A 359 -2.67 12.59 -8.09
C VAL A 359 -2.40 12.51 -6.59
N SER A 360 -1.13 12.51 -6.19
CA SER A 360 -0.74 12.49 -4.77
C SER A 360 -1.29 13.68 -3.99
N ARG A 361 -1.25 14.89 -4.58
CA ARG A 361 -1.73 16.11 -3.91
C ARG A 361 -3.25 16.22 -3.84
N ILE A 362 -3.95 15.82 -4.92
CA ILE A 362 -5.42 15.98 -5.01
C ILE A 362 -6.14 14.84 -4.27
N LEU A 363 -5.68 13.60 -4.45
CA LEU A 363 -6.34 12.42 -3.90
C LEU A 363 -5.70 11.94 -2.58
N SER A 364 -4.64 12.61 -2.12
CA SER A 364 -3.86 12.19 -0.94
C SER A 364 -3.37 10.73 -1.04
N TRP A 365 -3.19 10.24 -2.27
CA TRP A 365 -2.67 8.90 -2.51
C TRP A 365 -1.14 8.94 -2.48
N PRO A 366 -0.51 8.09 -1.67
CA PRO A 366 0.94 8.01 -1.66
C PRO A 366 1.45 7.50 -3.00
N THR A 367 2.33 8.27 -3.62
CA THR A 367 3.01 7.90 -4.86
C THR A 367 4.51 7.93 -4.63
N LEU A 368 5.19 6.85 -5.03
CA LEU A 368 6.64 6.74 -4.94
C LEU A 368 7.21 6.52 -6.34
N ILE A 369 8.01 7.47 -6.80
CA ILE A 369 8.75 7.35 -8.05
C ILE A 369 10.12 6.78 -7.71
N SER A 370 10.38 5.52 -8.07
CA SER A 370 11.67 4.88 -7.87
C SER A 370 12.58 5.11 -9.09
N VAL A 371 13.89 5.17 -8.84
CA VAL A 371 14.90 5.24 -9.91
C VAL A 371 14.81 4.01 -10.81
N GLU A 372 14.45 2.87 -10.25
CA GLU A 372 14.24 1.62 -10.97
C GLU A 372 13.11 1.76 -12.01
N SER A 373 11.96 2.34 -11.62
CA SER A 373 10.82 2.57 -12.53
C SER A 373 11.21 3.48 -13.71
N VAL A 374 11.95 4.54 -13.43
CA VAL A 374 12.47 5.48 -14.45
C VAL A 374 13.41 4.76 -15.40
N SER A 375 14.35 3.96 -14.87
CA SER A 375 15.33 3.21 -15.66
C SER A 375 14.66 2.18 -16.57
N ILE A 376 13.68 1.42 -16.03
CA ILE A 376 12.92 0.43 -16.81
C ILE A 376 12.15 1.12 -17.93
N ALA A 377 11.46 2.22 -17.66
CA ALA A 377 10.71 2.96 -18.67
C ALA A 377 11.61 3.52 -19.78
N PHE A 378 12.78 4.01 -19.43
CA PHE A 378 13.76 4.53 -20.39
C PHE A 378 14.35 3.43 -21.28
N ILE A 379 14.77 2.30 -20.71
CA ILE A 379 15.28 1.14 -21.45
C ILE A 379 14.18 0.59 -22.38
N PHE A 380 12.95 0.48 -21.87
CA PHE A 380 11.83 -0.01 -22.65
C PHE A 380 11.49 0.91 -23.81
N SER A 381 11.57 2.22 -23.63
CA SER A 381 11.44 3.21 -24.72
C SER A 381 12.44 2.99 -25.84
N GLY A 382 13.71 2.75 -25.50
CA GLY A 382 14.74 2.41 -26.47
C GLY A 382 14.47 1.09 -27.22
N ALA A 383 14.03 0.07 -26.48
CA ALA A 383 13.68 -1.23 -27.07
C ALA A 383 12.51 -1.13 -28.08
N VAL A 384 11.48 -0.35 -27.77
CA VAL A 384 10.37 -0.05 -28.69
C VAL A 384 10.89 0.63 -29.97
N GLY A 385 11.79 1.61 -29.84
CA GLY A 385 12.43 2.29 -30.98
C GLY A 385 13.21 1.34 -31.87
N ILE A 386 13.96 0.42 -31.28
CA ILE A 386 14.72 -0.59 -32.02
C ILE A 386 13.75 -1.54 -32.75
N PHE A 387 12.78 -2.07 -32.04
CA PHE A 387 11.85 -3.08 -32.59
C PHE A 387 11.02 -2.54 -33.76
N PHE A 388 10.36 -1.40 -33.55
CA PHE A 388 9.49 -0.81 -34.57
C PHE A 388 10.25 -0.02 -35.65
N GLY A 389 11.46 0.46 -35.36
CA GLY A 389 12.34 1.13 -36.31
C GLY A 389 13.06 0.18 -37.26
N PHE A 390 13.25 -1.09 -36.85
CA PHE A 390 14.05 -2.05 -37.62
C PHE A 390 13.46 -2.35 -39.00
N TYR A 391 12.14 -2.60 -39.07
CA TYR A 391 11.52 -2.94 -40.38
C TYR A 391 11.60 -1.80 -41.39
N PRO A 392 11.26 -0.54 -41.10
CA PRO A 392 11.45 0.58 -42.03
C PRO A 392 12.93 0.81 -42.40
N ALA A 393 13.84 0.72 -41.43
CA ALA A 393 15.26 0.89 -41.68
C ALA A 393 15.83 -0.17 -42.63
N ARG A 394 15.41 -1.44 -42.44
CA ARG A 394 15.77 -2.54 -43.34
C ARG A 394 15.21 -2.33 -44.75
N LYS A 395 13.97 -1.82 -44.86
CA LYS A 395 13.35 -1.52 -46.15
C LYS A 395 14.12 -0.40 -46.87
N ALA A 396 14.53 0.66 -46.18
CA ALA A 396 15.37 1.72 -46.71
C ALA A 396 16.74 1.20 -47.23
N ALA A 397 17.40 0.36 -46.43
CA ALA A 397 18.70 -0.24 -46.76
C ALA A 397 18.64 -1.24 -47.95
N GLY A 398 17.46 -1.77 -48.25
CA GLY A 398 17.22 -2.71 -49.33
C GLY A 398 16.86 -2.06 -50.67
N LEU A 399 16.75 -0.74 -50.74
CA LEU A 399 16.43 -0.03 -52.01
C LEU A 399 17.53 -0.24 -53.07
N ASN A 400 17.10 -0.40 -54.32
CA ASN A 400 18.03 -0.41 -55.47
C ASN A 400 18.34 1.04 -55.87
N PRO A 401 19.63 1.47 -55.92
CA PRO A 401 19.99 2.84 -56.24
C PRO A 401 19.43 3.32 -57.57
N ILE A 402 19.37 2.44 -58.59
CA ILE A 402 18.90 2.78 -59.93
C ILE A 402 17.39 3.08 -59.91
N ASP A 403 16.62 2.23 -59.22
CA ASP A 403 15.17 2.40 -59.12
C ASP A 403 14.82 3.60 -58.24
N ALA A 404 15.60 3.83 -57.18
CA ALA A 404 15.44 4.96 -56.25
C ALA A 404 15.69 6.32 -56.93
N LEU A 405 16.59 6.40 -57.91
CA LEU A 405 16.86 7.62 -58.67
C LEU A 405 15.80 7.92 -59.75
N ARG A 406 15.03 6.92 -60.19
CA ARG A 406 13.93 7.05 -61.13
C ARG A 406 12.59 7.40 -60.47
N TYR A 407 12.56 7.38 -59.17
CA TYR A 407 11.35 7.69 -58.38
C TYR A 407 11.10 9.20 -58.44
N GLU A 408 9.98 9.61 -59.04
CA GLU A 408 9.47 10.98 -59.08
C GLU A 408 8.69 11.34 -57.80
#